data_9d42558984d4f12ddf38c81826d30339
#
_entry.id   9d42558984d4f12ddf38c81826d30339
#
_cell.length_a   1.000
_cell.length_b   1.000
_cell.length_c   1.000
_cell.angle_alpha   90.00
_cell.angle_beta   90.00
_cell.angle_gamma   90.00
#
_symmetry.space_group_name_H-M   'P 1'
#
loop_
_entity.id
_entity.type
_entity.pdbx_description
1 polymer ?
#
loop_
_entity_poly.entity_id
_entity_poly.type
_entity_poly.pdbx_seq_one_letter_code
_entity_poly.pdbx_strand_id
1 'polypeptide(L)'
;MDFEWAPEHVALRTRAREIAQDAVKRYGRFNDTWMNGYSKEFSLELGALGWIGMTWPSEFGGGGRPPIERLIVAEEMIAAGAPIAASWFADRQMGPALIAYGTKQQQDEFLPNMLA
;
A
#
# COMPACT_ATOMS: atom_id res chain seq x y z
N MET A 1 19.87 7.02 -21.76
CA MET A 1 18.98 6.90 -20.58
C MET A 1 18.25 5.57 -20.70
N ASP A 2 18.31 4.77 -19.64
CA ASP A 2 17.71 3.45 -19.63
C ASP A 2 16.37 3.52 -18.87
N PHE A 3 15.29 3.10 -19.52
CA PHE A 3 13.95 3.05 -18.93
C PHE A 3 13.50 1.64 -18.56
N GLU A 4 14.41 0.67 -18.64
CA GLU A 4 14.08 -0.69 -18.25
C GLU A 4 13.99 -0.86 -16.73
N TRP A 5 13.06 -1.69 -16.30
CA TRP A 5 12.90 -2.01 -14.88
C TRP A 5 13.98 -3.00 -14.44
N ALA A 6 14.49 -2.82 -13.23
CA ALA A 6 15.38 -3.82 -12.63
C ALA A 6 14.64 -5.16 -12.43
N PRO A 7 15.35 -6.31 -12.43
CA PRO A 7 14.71 -7.62 -12.26
C PRO A 7 13.84 -7.73 -11.01
N GLU A 8 14.27 -7.16 -9.88
CA GLU A 8 13.48 -7.15 -8.64
C GLU A 8 12.20 -6.33 -8.77
N HIS A 9 12.21 -5.27 -9.57
CA HIS A 9 11.02 -4.46 -9.84
C HIS A 9 10.03 -5.20 -10.74
N VAL A 10 10.53 -5.94 -11.73
CA VAL A 10 9.70 -6.81 -12.58
C VAL A 10 9.03 -7.90 -11.74
N ALA A 11 9.79 -8.52 -10.84
CA ALA A 11 9.25 -9.55 -9.95
C ALA A 11 8.17 -8.99 -9.01
N LEU A 12 8.39 -7.81 -8.45
CA LEU A 12 7.41 -7.13 -7.60
C LEU A 12 6.14 -6.79 -8.39
N ARG A 13 6.28 -6.30 -9.60
CA ARG A 13 5.14 -5.99 -10.48
C ARG A 13 4.30 -7.23 -10.80
N THR A 14 4.95 -8.34 -11.12
CA THR A 14 4.27 -9.60 -11.40
C THR A 14 3.48 -10.07 -10.17
N ARG A 15 4.10 -10.04 -8.99
CA ARG A 15 3.45 -10.43 -7.75
C ARG A 15 2.29 -9.50 -7.40
N ALA A 16 2.47 -8.19 -7.54
CA ALA A 16 1.42 -7.21 -7.26
C ALA A 16 0.22 -7.41 -8.20
N ARG A 17 0.49 -7.69 -9.48
CA ARG A 17 -0.56 -7.98 -10.45
C ARG A 17 -1.35 -9.22 -10.08
N GLU A 18 -0.68 -10.30 -9.71
CA GLU A 18 -1.33 -11.55 -9.31
C GLU A 18 -2.23 -11.34 -8.08
N ILE A 19 -1.73 -10.64 -7.08
CA ILE A 19 -2.49 -10.33 -5.85
C ILE A 19 -3.67 -9.41 -6.16
N ALA A 20 -3.47 -8.41 -7.01
CA ALA A 20 -4.54 -7.49 -7.41
C ALA A 20 -5.66 -8.21 -8.19
N GLN A 21 -5.29 -9.08 -9.12
CA GLN A 21 -6.25 -9.85 -9.91
C GLN A 21 -7.03 -10.84 -9.03
N ASP A 22 -6.35 -11.48 -8.08
CA ASP A 22 -6.99 -12.37 -7.12
C ASP A 22 -7.97 -11.59 -6.22
N ALA A 23 -7.59 -10.42 -5.76
CA ALA A 23 -8.45 -9.56 -4.95
C ALA A 23 -9.73 -9.17 -5.72
N VAL A 24 -9.62 -8.85 -6.99
CA VAL A 24 -10.77 -8.52 -7.85
C VAL A 24 -11.72 -9.71 -7.97
N LYS A 25 -11.21 -10.93 -8.07
CA LYS A 25 -12.05 -12.13 -8.10
C LYS A 25 -12.81 -12.34 -6.79
N ARG A 26 -12.18 -12.02 -5.65
CA ARG A 26 -12.78 -12.22 -4.32
C ARG A 26 -13.68 -11.09 -3.88
N TYR A 27 -13.34 -9.85 -4.19
CA TYR A 27 -13.98 -8.65 -3.64
C TYR A 27 -14.69 -7.79 -4.68
N GLY A 28 -14.52 -8.07 -5.96
CA GLY A 28 -15.07 -7.27 -7.05
C GLY A 28 -14.12 -6.21 -7.56
N ARG A 29 -14.47 -5.65 -8.71
CA ARG A 29 -13.69 -4.61 -9.37
C ARG A 29 -14.29 -3.24 -9.09
N PHE A 30 -13.44 -2.27 -8.82
CA PHE A 30 -13.84 -0.89 -8.54
C PHE A 30 -13.21 0.05 -9.58
N ASN A 31 -13.99 1.04 -10.04
CA ASN A 31 -13.49 2.04 -11.01
C ASN A 31 -12.59 3.08 -10.32
N ASP A 32 -13.03 3.60 -9.18
CA ASP A 32 -12.28 4.55 -8.37
C ASP A 32 -11.71 3.85 -7.15
N THR A 33 -10.86 2.86 -7.39
CA THR A 33 -10.36 1.91 -6.41
C THR A 33 -9.72 2.56 -5.17
N TRP A 34 -9.08 3.72 -5.34
CA TRP A 34 -8.43 4.46 -4.26
C TRP A 34 -9.40 5.37 -3.48
N MET A 35 -10.62 5.53 -3.96
CA MET A 35 -11.64 6.35 -3.31
C MET A 35 -12.81 5.54 -2.73
N ASN A 36 -13.31 4.56 -3.46
CA ASN A 36 -14.52 3.84 -3.09
C ASN A 36 -14.38 2.33 -2.97
N GLY A 37 -13.22 1.78 -3.32
CA GLY A 37 -12.97 0.35 -3.20
C GLY A 37 -12.50 -0.01 -1.79
N TYR A 38 -13.41 -0.37 -0.90
CA TYR A 38 -13.08 -0.72 0.48
C TYR A 38 -13.24 -2.21 0.75
N SER A 39 -12.22 -2.80 1.37
CA SER A 39 -12.27 -4.16 1.93
C SER A 39 -11.34 -4.24 3.12
N LYS A 40 -11.89 -4.52 4.28
CA LYS A 40 -11.11 -4.70 5.51
C LYS A 40 -10.18 -5.91 5.36
N GLU A 41 -10.71 -6.99 4.81
CA GLU A 41 -9.98 -8.24 4.63
C GLU A 41 -8.76 -8.04 3.72
N PHE A 42 -8.94 -7.36 2.61
CA PHE A 42 -7.84 -7.08 1.70
C PHE A 42 -6.81 -6.12 2.31
N SER A 43 -7.27 -5.14 3.09
CA SER A 43 -6.36 -4.25 3.81
C SER A 43 -5.48 -5.02 4.79
N LEU A 44 -6.03 -6.01 5.49
CA LEU A 44 -5.26 -6.87 6.38
C LEU A 44 -4.23 -7.71 5.60
N GLU A 45 -4.59 -8.21 4.44
CA GLU A 45 -3.66 -8.94 3.57
C GLU A 45 -2.49 -8.05 3.13
N LEU A 46 -2.78 -6.81 2.71
CA LEU A 46 -1.75 -5.85 2.31
C LEU A 46 -0.83 -5.50 3.48
N GLY A 47 -1.39 -5.34 4.67
CA GLY A 47 -0.60 -5.11 5.88
C GLY A 47 0.34 -6.27 6.18
N ALA A 48 -0.15 -7.51 6.06
CA ALA A 48 0.66 -8.71 6.28
C ALA A 48 1.80 -8.86 5.26
N LEU A 49 1.59 -8.38 4.04
CA LEU A 49 2.63 -8.36 3.00
C LEU A 49 3.67 -7.25 3.20
N GLY A 50 3.43 -6.33 4.13
CA GLY A 50 4.27 -5.14 4.30
C GLY A 50 4.04 -4.09 3.23
N TRP A 51 2.89 -4.10 2.57
CA TRP A 51 2.57 -3.20 1.48
C TRP A 51 1.76 -1.97 1.92
N ILE A 52 1.54 -1.81 3.22
CA ILE A 52 1.08 -0.56 3.81
C ILE A 52 2.27 0.04 4.55
N GLY A 53 2.54 1.31 4.32
CA GLY A 53 3.70 1.96 4.92
C GLY A 53 5.02 1.52 4.35
N MET A 54 5.06 1.07 3.09
CA MET A 54 6.28 0.59 2.43
C MET A 54 7.42 1.59 2.48
N THR A 55 7.10 2.88 2.33
CA THR A 55 8.09 3.95 2.26
C THR A 55 8.29 4.68 3.59
N TRP A 56 7.51 4.34 4.62
CA TRP A 56 7.65 4.98 5.93
C TRP A 56 8.98 4.57 6.56
N PRO A 57 9.62 5.47 7.35
CA PRO A 57 10.84 5.12 8.07
C PRO A 57 10.63 3.90 8.98
N SER A 58 11.64 3.07 9.10
CA SER A 58 11.58 1.85 9.91
C SER A 58 11.32 2.14 11.39
N GLU A 59 11.74 3.31 11.90
CA GLU A 59 11.48 3.74 13.27
C GLU A 59 9.99 3.87 13.60
N PHE A 60 9.14 4.05 12.58
CA PHE A 60 7.68 4.09 12.73
C PHE A 60 7.01 2.77 12.34
N GLY A 61 7.78 1.72 12.18
CA GLY A 61 7.29 0.40 11.78
C GLY A 61 7.14 0.22 10.28
N GLY A 62 7.55 1.21 9.49
CA GLY A 62 7.48 1.15 8.04
C GLY A 62 8.55 0.28 7.41
N GLY A 63 8.41 0.02 6.12
CA GLY A 63 9.32 -0.83 5.36
C GLY A 63 10.63 -0.16 4.96
N GLY A 64 10.72 1.17 5.03
CA GLY A 64 11.89 1.91 4.59
C GLY A 64 12.23 1.67 3.11
N ARG A 65 11.25 1.27 2.30
CA ARG A 65 11.47 0.87 0.92
C ARG A 65 11.50 2.09 0.00
N PRO A 66 12.17 1.97 -1.17
CA PRO A 66 12.21 3.08 -2.13
C PRO A 66 10.80 3.41 -2.68
N PRO A 67 10.52 4.69 -2.97
CA PRO A 67 9.21 5.09 -3.51
C PRO A 67 8.80 4.36 -4.79
N ILE A 68 9.77 3.91 -5.60
CA ILE A 68 9.49 3.18 -6.85
C ILE A 68 8.73 1.87 -6.58
N GLU A 69 9.00 1.19 -5.49
CA GLU A 69 8.30 -0.03 -5.14
C GLU A 69 6.83 0.25 -4.80
N ARG A 70 6.55 1.33 -4.06
CA ARG A 70 5.19 1.76 -3.78
C ARG A 70 4.45 2.11 -5.06
N LEU A 71 5.11 2.79 -5.99
CA LEU A 71 4.53 3.14 -7.29
C LEU A 71 4.11 1.88 -8.06
N ILE A 72 4.98 0.87 -8.12
CA ILE A 72 4.71 -0.38 -8.83
C ILE A 72 3.48 -1.08 -8.25
N VAL A 73 3.42 -1.23 -6.94
CA VAL A 73 2.28 -1.87 -6.27
C VAL A 73 0.99 -1.09 -6.51
N ALA A 74 1.03 0.23 -6.35
CA ALA A 74 -0.13 1.09 -6.55
C ALA A 74 -0.65 1.03 -7.99
N GLU A 75 0.23 1.06 -8.98
CA GLU A 75 -0.16 0.96 -10.38
C GLU A 75 -0.91 -0.33 -10.68
N GLU A 76 -0.40 -1.46 -10.20
CA GLU A 76 -1.04 -2.75 -10.45
C GLU A 76 -2.39 -2.87 -9.74
N MET A 77 -2.50 -2.34 -8.52
CA MET A 77 -3.76 -2.34 -7.77
C MET A 77 -4.82 -1.49 -8.47
N ILE A 78 -4.46 -0.28 -8.91
CA ILE A 78 -5.37 0.62 -9.60
C ILE A 78 -5.76 0.05 -10.97
N ALA A 79 -4.81 -0.47 -11.72
CA ALA A 79 -5.06 -1.04 -13.05
C ALA A 79 -6.05 -2.21 -12.99
N ALA A 80 -5.96 -3.04 -11.96
CA ALA A 80 -6.86 -4.18 -11.77
C ALA A 80 -8.21 -3.77 -11.18
N GLY A 81 -8.29 -2.63 -10.48
CA GLY A 81 -9.50 -2.21 -9.76
C GLY A 81 -9.65 -2.86 -8.39
N ALA A 82 -8.54 -3.20 -7.73
CA ALA A 82 -8.55 -3.81 -6.40
C ALA A 82 -9.01 -2.82 -5.32
N PRO A 83 -9.66 -3.29 -4.22
CA PRO A 83 -10.23 -2.40 -3.21
C PRO A 83 -9.17 -1.87 -2.23
N ILE A 84 -8.52 -0.77 -2.58
CA ILE A 84 -7.40 -0.20 -1.81
C ILE A 84 -7.71 1.12 -1.10
N ALA A 85 -8.97 1.56 -1.05
CA ALA A 85 -9.30 2.90 -0.54
C ALA A 85 -8.77 3.15 0.87
N ALA A 86 -8.98 2.22 1.81
CA ALA A 86 -8.53 2.39 3.19
C ALA A 86 -7.00 2.39 3.30
N SER A 87 -6.35 1.43 2.65
CA SER A 87 -4.89 1.33 2.68
C SER A 87 -4.22 2.52 1.99
N TRP A 88 -4.80 3.01 0.89
CA TRP A 88 -4.33 4.21 0.22
C TRP A 88 -4.33 5.43 1.14
N PHE A 89 -5.46 5.62 1.83
CA PHE A 89 -5.61 6.76 2.74
C PHE A 89 -4.61 6.70 3.90
N ALA A 90 -4.47 5.54 4.52
CA ALA A 90 -3.53 5.32 5.62
C ALA A 90 -2.08 5.51 5.16
N ASP A 91 -1.70 4.87 4.06
CA ASP A 91 -0.33 4.85 3.56
C ASP A 91 0.15 6.21 3.08
N ARG A 92 -0.71 6.97 2.40
CA ARG A 92 -0.29 8.18 1.69
C ARG A 92 -0.69 9.49 2.37
N GLN A 93 -1.69 9.46 3.23
CA GLN A 93 -2.22 10.69 3.84
C GLN A 93 -2.10 10.69 5.35
N MET A 94 -2.80 9.80 6.04
CA MET A 94 -2.85 9.83 7.50
C MET A 94 -1.55 9.43 8.15
N GLY A 95 -0.91 8.37 7.68
CA GLY A 95 0.38 7.93 8.23
C GLY A 95 1.46 8.97 8.07
N PRO A 96 1.73 9.47 6.86
CA PRO A 96 2.72 10.53 6.66
C PRO A 96 2.43 11.80 7.45
N ALA A 97 1.16 12.20 7.58
CA ALA A 97 0.78 13.37 8.37
C ALA A 97 1.12 13.18 9.85
N LEU A 98 0.83 12.02 10.41
CA LEU A 98 1.17 11.68 11.80
C LEU A 98 2.69 11.62 12.02
N ILE A 99 3.43 11.08 11.07
CA ILE A 99 4.89 11.03 11.12
C ILE A 99 5.48 12.43 11.13
N ALA A 100 4.97 13.31 10.27
CA ALA A 100 5.49 14.68 10.13
C ALA A 100 5.05 15.63 11.25
N TYR A 101 3.79 15.51 11.70
CA TYR A 101 3.16 16.50 12.56
C TYR A 101 2.53 15.96 13.83
N GLY A 102 2.39 14.65 13.97
CA GLY A 102 1.75 14.03 15.13
C GLY A 102 2.64 14.08 16.37
N THR A 103 2.03 14.04 17.54
CA THR A 103 2.73 13.83 18.80
C THR A 103 3.19 12.36 18.89
N LYS A 104 4.16 12.10 19.78
CA LYS A 104 4.60 10.73 20.01
C LYS A 104 3.43 9.82 20.45
N GLN A 105 2.55 10.34 21.30
CA GLN A 105 1.37 9.61 21.75
C GLN A 105 0.46 9.24 20.58
N GLN A 106 0.19 10.19 19.67
CA GLN A 106 -0.63 9.93 18.48
C GLN A 106 0.03 8.91 17.57
N GLN A 107 1.34 9.05 17.35
CA GLN A 107 2.10 8.08 16.53
C GLN A 107 2.03 6.68 17.13
N ASP A 108 2.26 6.53 18.41
CA ASP A 108 2.24 5.24 19.10
C ASP A 108 0.85 4.61 19.11
N GLU A 109 -0.21 5.42 19.15
CA GLU A 109 -1.59 4.93 19.16
C GLU A 109 -2.08 4.48 17.78
N PHE A 110 -1.82 5.27 16.74
CA PHE A 110 -2.45 5.07 15.45
C PHE A 110 -1.59 4.34 14.41
N LEU A 111 -0.27 4.60 14.36
CA LEU A 111 0.57 4.04 13.29
C LEU A 111 0.63 2.50 13.29
N PRO A 112 0.80 1.82 14.43
CA PRO A 112 0.85 0.35 14.41
C PRO A 112 -0.42 -0.30 13.86
N ASN A 113 -1.58 0.27 14.15
CA ASN A 113 -2.86 -0.26 13.67
C ASN A 113 -3.07 -0.03 12.19
N MET A 114 -2.47 1.01 11.60
CA MET A 114 -2.52 1.25 10.16
C MET A 114 -1.69 0.22 9.40
N LEU A 115 -0.62 -0.29 10.00
CA LEU A 115 0.30 -1.24 9.38
C LEU A 115 -0.15 -2.70 9.49
N ALA A 116 -1.01 -2.98 10.43
CA ALA A 116 -1.42 -4.35 10.75
C ALA A 116 -2.53 -4.89 9.84
#